data_41118f8f1edc166ca8d5cb392656542c
#
_entry.id   41118f8f1edc166ca8d5cb392656542c
#
_cell.length_a   1.000
_cell.length_b   1.000
_cell.length_c   1.000
_cell.angle_alpha   90.00
_cell.angle_beta   90.00
_cell.angle_gamma   90.00
#
_symmetry.space_group_name_H-M   'P 1'
#
loop_
_entity.id
_entity.type
_entity.pdbx_description
1 polymer ?
#
loop_
_entity_poly.entity_id
_entity_poly.type
_entity_poly.pdbx_seq_one_letter_code
_entity_poly.pdbx_strand_id
1 'polypeptide(L)'
;VMTSPVVVRRIMGALQKASLISTTHGSPNPHLAKDPSEISLLDVYYAVEGHKQLFSVDPKTNPQCIVGGNIQKVLGRYYQETQNAAMGRLARITLDDVINDILVEQSKKEDK
;
A
#
# COMPACT_ATOMS: atom_id res chain seq x y z
N VAL A 1 8.59 3.86 -17.35
CA VAL A 1 8.29 2.45 -17.04
C VAL A 1 7.01 2.06 -17.77
N MET A 2 7.13 1.08 -18.63
CA MET A 2 5.97 0.60 -19.38
C MET A 2 5.26 -0.48 -18.58
N THR A 3 4.03 -0.20 -18.20
CA THR A 3 3.20 -1.12 -17.41
C THR A 3 2.25 -1.87 -18.34
N SER A 4 2.13 -3.18 -18.14
CA SER A 4 1.22 -4.01 -18.91
C SER A 4 -0.23 -3.50 -18.77
N PRO A 5 -1.02 -3.44 -19.85
CA PRO A 5 -2.43 -3.07 -19.74
C PRO A 5 -3.23 -3.96 -18.80
N VAL A 6 -2.85 -5.24 -18.69
CA VAL A 6 -3.51 -6.17 -17.77
C VAL A 6 -3.26 -5.76 -16.32
N VAL A 7 -2.02 -5.38 -15.99
CA VAL A 7 -1.67 -4.91 -14.64
C VAL A 7 -2.41 -3.63 -14.30
N VAL A 8 -2.48 -2.69 -15.25
CA VAL A 8 -3.18 -1.42 -15.05
C VAL A 8 -4.67 -1.67 -14.78
N ARG A 9 -5.31 -2.54 -15.55
CA ARG A 9 -6.73 -2.87 -15.33
C ARG A 9 -6.96 -3.50 -13.97
N ARG A 10 -6.05 -4.37 -13.55
CA ARG A 10 -6.16 -5.02 -12.24
C ARG A 10 -6.07 -4.00 -11.11
N ILE A 11 -5.12 -3.09 -11.20
CA ILE A 11 -4.95 -2.05 -10.19
C ILE A 11 -6.15 -1.11 -10.17
N MET A 12 -6.60 -0.66 -11.34
CA MET A 12 -7.76 0.22 -11.43
C MET A 12 -9.01 -0.45 -10.89
N GLY A 13 -9.20 -1.73 -11.19
CA GLY A 13 -10.31 -2.51 -10.66
C GLY A 13 -10.27 -2.63 -9.14
N ALA A 14 -9.08 -2.83 -8.57
CA ALA A 14 -8.91 -2.92 -7.12
C ALA A 14 -9.23 -1.58 -6.45
N LEU A 15 -8.77 -0.47 -7.03
CA LEU A 15 -9.05 0.87 -6.51
C LEU A 15 -10.53 1.20 -6.58
N GLN A 16 -11.20 0.81 -7.66
CA GLN A 16 -12.63 1.02 -7.82
C GLN A 16 -13.44 0.20 -6.82
N LYS A 17 -13.03 -1.05 -6.60
CA LYS A 17 -13.68 -1.93 -5.64
C LYS A 17 -13.56 -1.39 -4.21
N ALA A 18 -12.44 -0.73 -3.91
CA ALA A 18 -12.21 -0.10 -2.60
C ALA A 18 -12.86 1.28 -2.49
N SER A 19 -13.56 1.72 -3.53
CA SER A 19 -14.24 3.03 -3.57
C SER A 19 -13.28 4.22 -3.49
N LEU A 20 -12.06 4.05 -3.95
CA LEU A 20 -11.07 5.14 -4.01
C LEU A 20 -11.17 5.91 -5.32
N ILE A 21 -11.62 5.26 -6.38
CA ILE A 21 -11.90 5.90 -7.66
C ILE A 21 -13.30 5.54 -8.11
N SER A 22 -13.87 6.36 -8.97
CA SER A 22 -15.16 6.08 -9.58
C SER A 22 -15.09 6.37 -11.07
N THR A 23 -15.93 5.66 -11.84
CA THR A 23 -16.10 5.92 -13.25
C THR A 23 -17.55 6.27 -13.48
N THR A 24 -17.79 7.36 -14.21
CA THR A 24 -19.15 7.74 -14.59
C THR A 24 -19.56 6.90 -15.77
N HIS A 25 -20.81 6.40 -15.74
CA HIS A 25 -21.36 5.63 -16.83
C HIS A 25 -21.30 6.46 -18.13
N GLY A 26 -20.68 5.89 -19.15
CA GLY A 26 -20.50 6.58 -20.43
C GLY A 26 -19.24 7.44 -20.51
N SER A 27 -18.49 7.58 -19.42
CA SER A 27 -17.21 8.29 -19.43
C SER A 27 -16.08 7.30 -19.16
N PRO A 28 -15.06 7.24 -20.03
CA PRO A 28 -13.95 6.34 -19.81
C PRO A 28 -12.92 6.83 -18.79
N ASN A 29 -13.05 8.08 -18.33
CA ASN A 29 -12.05 8.69 -17.45
C ASN A 29 -12.42 8.45 -15.98
N PRO A 30 -11.60 7.74 -15.24
CA PRO A 30 -11.84 7.55 -13.81
C PRO A 30 -11.55 8.84 -13.03
N HIS A 31 -12.27 9.01 -11.94
CA HIS A 31 -12.09 10.14 -11.03
C HIS A 31 -11.83 9.63 -9.64
N LEU A 32 -11.14 10.43 -8.83
CA LEU A 32 -11.02 10.13 -7.42
C LEU A 32 -12.38 10.25 -6.75
N ALA A 33 -12.75 9.24 -5.97
CA ALA A 33 -14.04 9.24 -5.28
C ALA A 33 -14.02 10.14 -4.04
N LYS A 34 -12.81 10.49 -3.56
CA LYS A 34 -12.61 11.33 -2.39
C LYS A 34 -11.54 12.37 -2.71
N ASP A 35 -11.47 13.39 -1.86
CA ASP A 35 -10.41 14.38 -1.97
C ASP A 35 -9.05 13.69 -1.76
N PRO A 36 -8.01 14.03 -2.56
CA PRO A 36 -6.69 13.42 -2.40
C PRO A 36 -6.12 13.54 -0.98
N SER A 37 -6.49 14.58 -0.25
CA SER A 37 -6.05 14.74 1.14
C SER A 37 -6.69 13.75 2.09
N GLU A 38 -7.76 13.07 1.67
CA GLU A 38 -8.49 12.09 2.46
C GLU A 38 -8.12 10.66 2.11
N ILE A 39 -7.27 10.45 1.10
CA ILE A 39 -6.82 9.13 0.69
C ILE A 39 -5.36 8.97 1.09
N SER A 40 -5.06 8.01 1.97
CA SER A 40 -3.69 7.73 2.39
C SER A 40 -3.06 6.68 1.48
N LEU A 41 -1.73 6.60 1.51
CA LEU A 41 -1.03 5.52 0.84
C LEU A 41 -1.40 4.16 1.43
N LEU A 42 -1.77 4.14 2.72
CA LEU A 42 -2.26 2.91 3.35
C LEU A 42 -3.56 2.44 2.71
N ASP A 43 -4.49 3.37 2.41
CA ASP A 43 -5.74 3.04 1.73
C ASP A 43 -5.47 2.41 0.36
N VAL A 44 -4.54 3.01 -0.39
CA VAL A 44 -4.16 2.49 -1.71
C VAL A 44 -3.49 1.13 -1.58
N TYR A 45 -2.61 0.97 -0.61
CA TYR A 45 -1.90 -0.28 -0.37
C TYR A 45 -2.90 -1.41 -0.08
N TYR A 46 -3.85 -1.18 0.83
CA TYR A 46 -4.85 -2.18 1.16
C TYR A 46 -5.76 -2.50 -0.03
N ALA A 47 -6.06 -1.50 -0.85
CA ALA A 47 -6.90 -1.72 -2.03
C ALA A 47 -6.24 -2.66 -3.04
N VAL A 48 -4.93 -2.48 -3.25
CA VAL A 48 -4.18 -3.24 -4.27
C VAL A 48 -3.67 -4.57 -3.72
N GLU A 49 -3.11 -4.56 -2.52
CA GLU A 49 -2.45 -5.73 -1.94
C GLU A 49 -3.31 -6.51 -0.95
N GLY A 50 -4.39 -5.90 -0.45
CA GLY A 50 -5.21 -6.51 0.59
C GLY A 50 -4.56 -6.38 1.97
N HIS A 51 -5.18 -7.01 2.95
CA HIS A 51 -4.72 -6.95 4.34
C HIS A 51 -3.79 -8.10 4.67
N LYS A 52 -2.73 -8.26 3.88
CA LYS A 52 -1.74 -9.31 4.07
C LYS A 52 -0.70 -8.87 5.08
N GLN A 53 -0.14 -9.85 5.79
CA GLN A 53 1.00 -9.58 6.66
C GLN A 53 2.24 -9.30 5.83
N LEU A 54 2.99 -8.26 6.19
CA LEU A 54 4.25 -7.94 5.53
C LEU A 54 5.32 -8.97 5.85
N PHE A 55 5.30 -9.47 7.08
CA PHE A 55 6.29 -10.41 7.56
C PHE A 55 5.59 -11.62 8.16
N SER A 56 6.13 -12.80 7.92
CA SER A 56 5.60 -14.02 8.48
C SER A 56 6.73 -14.83 9.08
N VAL A 57 6.40 -15.62 10.10
CA VAL A 57 7.34 -16.49 10.79
C VAL A 57 7.11 -17.91 10.32
N ASP A 58 8.21 -18.65 10.06
CA ASP A 58 8.12 -20.04 9.68
C ASP A 58 7.53 -20.85 10.86
N PRO A 59 6.41 -21.57 10.66
CA PRO A 59 5.80 -22.34 11.74
C PRO A 59 6.57 -23.62 12.08
N LYS A 60 7.55 -24.01 11.27
CA LYS A 60 8.28 -25.25 11.44
C LYS A 60 9.49 -25.06 12.36
N THR A 61 9.24 -25.06 13.66
CA THR A 61 10.31 -24.97 14.65
C THR A 61 10.17 -26.13 15.64
N ASN A 62 11.29 -26.50 16.30
CA ASN A 62 11.30 -27.55 17.30
C ASN A 62 10.81 -26.98 18.64
N PRO A 63 9.61 -27.37 19.13
CA PRO A 63 9.07 -26.82 20.37
C PRO A 63 9.83 -27.24 21.63
N GLN A 64 10.66 -28.28 21.55
CA GLN A 64 11.42 -28.77 22.70
C GLN A 64 12.75 -28.03 22.88
N CYS A 65 13.18 -27.25 21.88
CA CYS A 65 14.37 -26.42 21.99
C CYS A 65 13.98 -25.06 22.59
N ILE A 66 14.84 -24.51 23.45
CA ILE A 66 14.57 -23.16 24.04
C ILE A 66 14.40 -22.15 22.94
N VAL A 67 15.28 -22.13 21.95
CA VAL A 67 15.18 -21.21 20.81
C VAL A 67 13.98 -21.60 19.94
N GLY A 68 13.89 -22.85 19.51
CA GLY A 68 12.82 -23.33 18.62
C GLY A 68 11.44 -23.21 19.23
N GLY A 69 11.34 -23.36 20.58
CA GLY A 69 10.07 -23.26 21.26
C GLY A 69 9.57 -21.83 21.49
N ASN A 70 10.45 -20.82 21.32
CA ASN A 70 10.10 -19.44 21.61
C ASN A 70 10.31 -18.49 20.43
N ILE A 71 11.04 -18.92 19.40
CA ILE A 71 11.43 -18.02 18.30
C ILE A 71 10.24 -17.45 17.55
N GLN A 72 9.18 -18.24 17.34
CA GLN A 72 7.99 -17.77 16.62
C GLN A 72 7.31 -16.64 17.37
N LYS A 73 7.19 -16.77 18.69
CA LYS A 73 6.55 -15.76 19.51
C LYS A 73 7.37 -14.49 19.54
N VAL A 74 8.68 -14.61 19.69
CA VAL A 74 9.58 -13.45 19.79
C VAL A 74 9.65 -12.74 18.43
N LEU A 75 9.91 -13.46 17.35
CA LEU A 75 9.97 -12.86 16.02
C LEU A 75 8.63 -12.28 15.60
N GLY A 76 7.54 -12.98 15.93
CA GLY A 76 6.19 -12.50 15.63
C GLY A 76 5.91 -11.16 16.26
N ARG A 77 6.37 -10.94 17.48
CA ARG A 77 6.20 -9.67 18.17
C ARG A 77 6.99 -8.54 17.48
N TYR A 78 8.24 -8.78 17.12
CA TYR A 78 9.05 -7.81 16.40
C TYR A 78 8.49 -7.50 15.02
N TYR A 79 8.04 -8.53 14.30
CA TYR A 79 7.46 -8.36 12.98
C TYR A 79 6.17 -7.55 13.05
N GLN A 80 5.34 -7.81 14.08
CA GLN A 80 4.11 -7.06 14.27
C GLN A 80 4.40 -5.57 14.57
N GLU A 81 5.38 -5.31 15.41
CA GLU A 81 5.79 -3.93 15.71
C GLU A 81 6.29 -3.21 14.46
N THR A 82 7.09 -3.90 13.65
CA THR A 82 7.63 -3.33 12.41
C THR A 82 6.52 -3.07 11.41
N GLN A 83 5.59 -4.01 11.28
CA GLN A 83 4.45 -3.85 10.39
C GLN A 83 3.58 -2.67 10.82
N ASN A 84 3.32 -2.55 12.12
CA ASN A 84 2.53 -1.44 12.65
C ASN A 84 3.19 -0.09 12.37
N ALA A 85 4.52 -0.02 12.51
CA ALA A 85 5.27 1.20 12.21
C ALA A 85 5.20 1.56 10.73
N ALA A 86 5.33 0.56 9.85
CA ALA A 86 5.25 0.77 8.41
C ALA A 86 3.85 1.23 8.01
N MET A 87 2.81 0.58 8.52
CA MET A 87 1.43 0.95 8.22
C MET A 87 1.10 2.34 8.75
N GLY A 88 1.59 2.68 9.93
CA GLY A 88 1.41 4.01 10.50
C GLY A 88 2.04 5.09 9.63
N ARG A 89 3.22 4.83 9.05
CA ARG A 89 3.86 5.78 8.15
C ARG A 89 3.05 5.96 6.87
N LEU A 90 2.57 4.87 6.28
CA LEU A 90 1.75 4.93 5.07
C LEU A 90 0.43 5.67 5.32
N ALA A 91 -0.13 5.51 6.51
CA ALA A 91 -1.39 6.18 6.86
C ALA A 91 -1.24 7.70 6.96
N ARG A 92 -0.02 8.19 7.15
CA ARG A 92 0.25 9.63 7.27
C ARG A 92 0.58 10.30 5.94
N ILE A 93 0.80 9.53 4.89
CA ILE A 93 1.09 10.07 3.57
C ILE A 93 -0.19 10.02 2.76
N THR A 94 -0.62 11.17 2.23
CA THR A 94 -1.85 11.25 1.44
C THR A 94 -1.52 11.31 -0.05
N LEU A 95 -2.52 11.07 -0.89
CA LEU A 95 -2.36 11.26 -2.33
C LEU A 95 -2.03 12.71 -2.66
N ASP A 96 -2.54 13.65 -1.86
CA ASP A 96 -2.23 15.07 -2.04
C ASP A 96 -0.73 15.32 -1.88
N ASP A 97 -0.11 14.68 -0.87
CA ASP A 97 1.34 14.75 -0.67
C ASP A 97 2.10 14.19 -1.87
N VAL A 98 1.66 13.06 -2.40
CA VAL A 98 2.29 12.41 -3.55
C VAL A 98 2.17 13.28 -4.80
N ILE A 99 0.98 13.85 -5.03
CA ILE A 99 0.74 14.73 -6.17
C ILE A 99 1.66 15.96 -6.11
N ASN A 100 1.74 16.58 -4.94
CA ASN A 100 2.60 17.74 -4.76
C ASN A 100 4.07 17.42 -4.99
N ASP A 101 4.52 16.25 -4.53
CA ASP A 101 5.90 15.81 -4.74
C ASP A 101 6.18 15.53 -6.22
N ILE A 102 5.21 14.98 -6.95
CA ILE A 102 5.33 14.76 -8.39
C ILE A 102 5.50 16.10 -9.11
N LEU A 103 4.69 17.08 -8.75
CA LEU A 103 4.76 18.41 -9.36
C LEU A 103 6.10 19.08 -9.08
N VAL A 104 6.63 18.92 -7.87
CA VAL A 104 7.95 19.45 -7.51
C VAL A 104 9.04 18.81 -8.36
N GLU A 105 9.00 17.49 -8.51
CA GLU A 105 9.99 16.76 -9.32
C GLU A 105 9.91 17.15 -10.80
N GLN A 106 8.71 17.39 -11.32
CA GLN A 106 8.52 17.81 -12.69
C GLN A 106 9.09 19.21 -12.90
N SER A 107 8.88 20.11 -11.94
CA SER A 107 9.43 21.47 -11.97
C SER A 107 10.96 21.45 -12.04
N LYS A 108 11.60 20.56 -11.30
CA LYS A 108 13.06 20.40 -11.32
C LYS A 108 13.57 19.97 -12.71
N LYS A 109 12.80 19.12 -13.40
CA LYS A 109 13.17 18.67 -14.73
C LYS A 109 13.05 19.78 -15.76
N GLU A 110 12.08 20.66 -15.59
CA GLU A 110 11.85 21.76 -16.51
C GLU A 110 12.87 22.89 -16.36
N ASP A 111 13.51 22.97 -15.21
CA ASP A 111 14.49 24.01 -14.89
C ASP A 111 15.89 23.70 -15.41
N LYS A 112 16.06 22.74 -16.26
CA LYS A 112 17.36 22.44 -16.87
C LYS A 112 17.65 23.31 -18.08
#